data_88db2a1d90aaa66296be517d49c15039
#
_entry.id   88db2a1d90aaa66296be517d49c15039
#
_cell.length_a   1.000
_cell.length_b   1.000
_cell.length_c   1.000
_cell.angle_alpha   90.00
_cell.angle_beta   90.00
_cell.angle_gamma   90.00
#
_symmetry.space_group_name_H-M   'P 1'
#
loop_
_entity.id
_entity.type
_entity.pdbx_description
1 polymer ?
#
loop_
_entity_poly.entity_id
_entity_poly.type
_entity_poly.pdbx_seq_one_letter_code
_entity_poly.pdbx_strand_id
1 'polypeptide(L)'
;RPTVTDANVVLGRINADRPIGGKLARLDREAALAAIEAQVATPLGLEPMAAAEAIIRVANSRMAGAIRLVSIERGYDPKRFALMPFGGGGSLHVGALMKDVGLGRALVPRYPGVTSALGCVIADMRHDYVQTINAVLDAVDPAMLAGAMREHAAGGLKLLAAAGVTLDAKTVRFEFDMAYLGQTHTVPVPFEIAVDAAGDPAPFSIADIAAAFE
;
A
#
# COMPACT_ATOMS: atom_id res chain seq x y z
N ARG A 1 -2.51 18.07 -19.74
CA ARG A 1 -1.34 18.24 -18.85
C ARG A 1 -0.40 17.07 -19.07
N PRO A 2 0.93 17.31 -19.10
CA PRO A 2 1.89 16.23 -19.23
C PRO A 2 1.88 15.32 -18.01
N THR A 3 2.12 14.04 -18.26
CA THR A 3 2.15 12.97 -17.26
C THR A 3 3.55 12.39 -17.11
N VAL A 4 3.76 11.55 -16.11
CA VAL A 4 5.01 10.76 -15.97
C VAL A 4 5.22 9.83 -17.17
N THR A 5 4.14 9.34 -17.80
CA THR A 5 4.22 8.55 -19.02
C THR A 5 4.75 9.37 -20.18
N ASP A 6 4.26 10.59 -20.38
CA ASP A 6 4.76 11.49 -21.43
C ASP A 6 6.25 11.78 -21.27
N ALA A 7 6.70 12.04 -20.05
CA ALA A 7 8.12 12.23 -19.76
C ALA A 7 8.95 10.97 -20.10
N ASN A 8 8.47 9.78 -19.76
CA ASN A 8 9.16 8.54 -20.10
C ASN A 8 9.18 8.26 -21.63
N VAL A 9 8.13 8.65 -22.34
CA VAL A 9 8.07 8.56 -23.81
C VAL A 9 9.07 9.52 -24.46
N VAL A 10 9.09 10.78 -24.03
CA VAL A 10 10.02 11.80 -24.53
C VAL A 10 11.46 11.40 -24.28
N LEU A 11 11.77 10.87 -23.11
CA LEU A 11 13.10 10.36 -22.73
C LEU A 11 13.47 9.02 -23.39
N GLY A 12 12.59 8.42 -24.20
CA GLY A 12 12.84 7.15 -24.87
C GLY A 12 12.88 5.93 -23.94
N ARG A 13 12.37 6.06 -22.71
CA ARG A 13 12.28 4.95 -21.74
C ARG A 13 11.10 4.03 -22.02
N ILE A 14 10.08 4.54 -22.70
CA ILE A 14 8.95 3.79 -23.25
C ILE A 14 9.03 3.86 -24.76
N ASN A 15 8.98 2.71 -25.42
CA ASN A 15 8.90 2.66 -26.88
C ASN A 15 7.52 3.15 -27.33
N ALA A 16 7.47 4.27 -28.04
CA ALA A 16 6.22 4.86 -28.52
C ALA A 16 5.51 4.00 -29.58
N ASP A 17 6.25 3.24 -30.38
CA ASP A 17 5.73 2.41 -31.45
C ASP A 17 5.29 1.01 -30.97
N ARG A 18 5.69 0.62 -29.76
CA ARG A 18 5.33 -0.64 -29.10
C ARG A 18 4.98 -0.42 -27.63
N PRO A 19 3.89 0.33 -27.35
CA PRO A 19 3.53 0.64 -25.98
C PRO A 19 3.12 -0.63 -25.20
N ILE A 20 3.41 -0.63 -23.91
CA ILE A 20 2.99 -1.69 -22.99
C ILE A 20 1.47 -1.59 -22.80
N GLY A 21 0.74 -2.70 -22.91
CA GLY A 21 -0.69 -2.72 -22.60
C GLY A 21 -1.62 -3.16 -23.72
N GLY A 22 -1.10 -3.56 -24.86
CA GLY A 22 -1.77 -4.39 -25.88
C GLY A 22 -2.94 -3.80 -26.69
N LYS A 23 -3.57 -2.72 -26.20
CA LYS A 23 -4.70 -2.07 -26.91
C LYS A 23 -4.34 -0.78 -27.63
N LEU A 24 -3.21 -0.18 -27.29
CA LEU A 24 -2.71 1.04 -27.94
C LEU A 24 -1.74 0.65 -29.06
N ALA A 25 -2.04 1.08 -30.27
CA ALA A 25 -1.17 0.83 -31.42
C ALA A 25 0.12 1.67 -31.33
N ARG A 26 0.04 2.91 -30.82
CA ARG A 26 1.13 3.85 -30.74
C ARG A 26 0.88 4.91 -29.66
N LEU A 27 1.95 5.45 -29.08
CA LEU A 27 1.94 6.66 -28.26
C LEU A 27 2.43 7.84 -29.10
N ASP A 28 1.80 9.00 -28.94
CA ASP A 28 2.17 10.22 -29.67
C ASP A 28 3.31 10.94 -28.92
N ARG A 29 4.55 10.73 -29.39
CA ARG A 29 5.73 11.35 -28.80
C ARG A 29 5.79 12.86 -29.04
N GLU A 30 5.27 13.34 -30.18
CA GLU A 30 5.27 14.76 -30.52
C GLU A 30 4.28 15.51 -29.66
N ALA A 31 3.09 14.98 -29.46
CA ALA A 31 2.09 15.55 -28.54
C ALA A 31 2.60 15.56 -27.09
N ALA A 32 3.28 14.50 -26.65
CA ALA A 32 3.90 14.43 -25.32
C ALA A 32 4.98 15.51 -25.15
N LEU A 33 5.85 15.68 -26.15
CA LEU A 33 6.90 16.71 -26.16
C LEU A 33 6.31 18.12 -26.11
N ALA A 34 5.35 18.42 -26.98
CA ALA A 34 4.67 19.72 -27.01
C ALA A 34 3.96 20.05 -25.68
N ALA A 35 3.33 19.07 -25.04
CA ALA A 35 2.71 19.26 -23.73
C ALA A 35 3.73 19.57 -22.62
N ILE A 36 4.90 18.91 -22.63
CA ILE A 36 5.98 19.16 -21.67
C ILE A 36 6.60 20.54 -21.94
N GLU A 37 6.82 20.88 -23.19
CA GLU A 37 7.39 22.17 -23.60
C GLU A 37 6.49 23.33 -23.13
N ALA A 38 5.20 23.30 -23.48
CA ALA A 38 4.28 24.38 -23.18
C ALA A 38 3.99 24.53 -21.67
N GLN A 39 3.89 23.43 -20.92
CA GLN A 39 3.39 23.48 -19.55
C GLN A 39 4.47 23.34 -18.48
N VAL A 40 5.69 22.94 -18.83
CA VAL A 40 6.77 22.74 -17.87
C VAL A 40 8.06 23.46 -18.33
N ALA A 41 8.55 23.18 -19.53
CA ALA A 41 9.83 23.69 -19.98
C ALA A 41 9.81 25.23 -20.12
N THR A 42 8.87 25.78 -20.89
CA THR A 42 8.75 27.22 -21.11
C THR A 42 8.53 28.00 -19.82
N PRO A 43 7.57 27.65 -18.93
CA PRO A 43 7.38 28.37 -17.68
C PRO A 43 8.59 28.35 -16.74
N LEU A 44 9.41 27.28 -16.79
CA LEU A 44 10.59 27.12 -15.94
C LEU A 44 11.91 27.52 -16.59
N GLY A 45 11.88 27.97 -17.86
CA GLY A 45 13.07 28.29 -18.60
C GLY A 45 14.02 27.11 -18.83
N LEU A 46 13.47 25.90 -18.99
CA LEU A 46 14.22 24.65 -19.18
C LEU A 46 14.13 24.19 -20.64
N GLU A 47 15.16 23.46 -21.07
CA GLU A 47 15.07 22.68 -22.30
C GLU A 47 14.05 21.53 -22.12
N PRO A 48 13.28 21.14 -23.16
CA PRO A 48 12.22 20.13 -23.05
C PRO A 48 12.69 18.78 -22.47
N MET A 49 13.89 18.34 -22.83
CA MET A 49 14.47 17.10 -22.29
C MET A 49 14.79 17.23 -20.79
N ALA A 50 15.34 18.37 -20.36
CA ALA A 50 15.61 18.66 -18.96
C ALA A 50 14.31 18.74 -18.14
N ALA A 51 13.24 19.31 -18.73
CA ALA A 51 11.92 19.36 -18.12
C ALA A 51 11.32 17.94 -17.94
N ALA A 52 11.45 17.07 -18.94
CA ALA A 52 11.03 15.67 -18.84
C ALA A 52 11.80 14.92 -17.74
N GLU A 53 13.12 15.12 -17.65
CA GLU A 53 13.93 14.56 -16.56
C GLU A 53 13.52 15.10 -15.18
N ALA A 54 13.19 16.38 -15.08
CA ALA A 54 12.71 16.98 -13.83
C ALA A 54 11.39 16.36 -13.37
N ILE A 55 10.44 16.09 -14.27
CA ILE A 55 9.20 15.38 -13.98
C ILE A 55 9.51 14.01 -13.37
N ILE A 56 10.40 13.24 -13.98
CA ILE A 56 10.78 11.91 -13.47
C ILE A 56 11.48 12.00 -12.12
N ARG A 57 12.37 12.96 -11.91
CA ARG A 57 13.04 13.17 -10.62
C ARG A 57 12.05 13.48 -9.50
N VAL A 58 11.08 14.35 -9.76
CA VAL A 58 10.03 14.67 -8.78
C VAL A 58 9.18 13.43 -8.45
N ALA A 59 8.80 12.66 -9.47
CA ALA A 59 8.05 11.41 -9.27
C ALA A 59 8.85 10.41 -8.41
N ASN A 60 10.14 10.21 -8.73
CA ASN A 60 11.02 9.30 -7.97
C ASN A 60 11.20 9.77 -6.53
N SER A 61 11.40 11.06 -6.29
CA SER A 61 11.54 11.63 -4.96
C SER A 61 10.29 11.38 -4.10
N ARG A 62 9.09 11.56 -4.66
CA ARG A 62 7.83 11.26 -3.97
C ARG A 62 7.68 9.78 -3.64
N MET A 63 8.01 8.90 -4.59
CA MET A 63 7.98 7.45 -4.36
C MET A 63 9.02 7.02 -3.32
N ALA A 64 10.23 7.57 -3.36
CA ALA A 64 11.26 7.32 -2.36
C ALA A 64 10.82 7.78 -0.96
N GLY A 65 10.12 8.91 -0.86
CA GLY A 65 9.49 9.38 0.37
C GLY A 65 8.49 8.36 0.93
N ALA A 66 7.59 7.85 0.09
CA ALA A 66 6.63 6.83 0.50
C ALA A 66 7.29 5.52 0.96
N ILE A 67 8.39 5.10 0.31
CA ILE A 67 9.15 3.92 0.76
C ILE A 67 9.77 4.17 2.13
N ARG A 68 10.30 5.39 2.41
CA ARG A 68 10.87 5.73 3.71
C ARG A 68 9.84 5.70 4.83
N LEU A 69 8.60 6.17 4.57
CA LEU A 69 7.49 6.10 5.54
C LEU A 69 7.21 4.68 6.02
N VAL A 70 7.26 3.69 5.14
CA VAL A 70 6.97 2.29 5.50
C VAL A 70 8.22 1.50 5.91
N SER A 71 9.40 2.09 5.87
CA SER A 71 10.67 1.45 6.24
C SER A 71 11.40 2.23 7.34
N ILE A 72 12.09 3.30 6.99
CA ILE A 72 12.97 4.05 7.92
C ILE A 72 12.17 4.60 9.10
N GLU A 73 11.02 5.20 8.86
CA GLU A 73 10.18 5.78 9.91
C GLU A 73 9.58 4.71 10.84
N ARG A 74 9.56 3.46 10.40
CA ARG A 74 9.20 2.29 11.23
C ARG A 74 10.41 1.59 11.85
N GLY A 75 11.60 2.19 11.77
CA GLY A 75 12.83 1.64 12.36
C GLY A 75 13.51 0.55 11.53
N TYR A 76 13.08 0.32 10.29
CA TYR A 76 13.70 -0.67 9.42
C TYR A 76 14.84 -0.08 8.59
N ASP A 77 15.97 -0.79 8.49
CA ASP A 77 17.06 -0.45 7.58
C ASP A 77 16.73 -0.92 6.15
N PRO A 78 16.54 -0.01 5.17
CA PRO A 78 16.24 -0.37 3.79
C PRO A 78 17.25 -1.32 3.13
N LYS A 79 18.52 -1.28 3.56
CA LYS A 79 19.58 -2.17 3.02
C LYS A 79 19.30 -3.65 3.23
N ARG A 80 18.46 -3.99 4.20
CA ARG A 80 18.07 -5.37 4.51
C ARG A 80 16.94 -5.90 3.61
N PHE A 81 16.34 -5.03 2.81
CA PHE A 81 15.19 -5.36 1.96
C PHE A 81 15.56 -5.36 0.48
N ALA A 82 14.71 -5.97 -0.32
CA ALA A 82 14.73 -5.87 -1.77
C ALA A 82 13.53 -5.04 -2.23
N LEU A 83 13.73 -4.18 -3.23
CA LEU A 83 12.63 -3.50 -3.90
C LEU A 83 12.00 -4.44 -4.92
N MET A 84 10.69 -4.66 -4.86
CA MET A 84 9.97 -5.42 -5.86
C MET A 84 9.05 -4.50 -6.67
N PRO A 85 9.51 -3.98 -7.83
CA PRO A 85 8.67 -3.18 -8.70
C PRO A 85 7.67 -4.06 -9.46
N PHE A 86 6.42 -3.63 -9.52
CA PHE A 86 5.39 -4.28 -10.30
C PHE A 86 4.41 -3.26 -10.91
N GLY A 87 3.48 -3.71 -11.74
CA GLY A 87 2.64 -2.86 -12.57
C GLY A 87 3.32 -2.43 -13.87
N GLY A 88 2.59 -1.74 -14.75
CA GLY A 88 3.06 -1.39 -16.08
C GLY A 88 4.26 -0.45 -16.12
N GLY A 89 4.40 0.46 -15.15
CA GLY A 89 5.48 1.46 -15.09
C GLY A 89 6.50 1.26 -13.97
N GLY A 90 6.26 0.33 -13.05
CA GLY A 90 7.07 0.21 -11.83
C GLY A 90 8.56 -0.02 -12.09
N SER A 91 8.89 -0.86 -13.06
CA SER A 91 10.27 -1.20 -13.42
C SER A 91 11.07 -0.02 -14.01
N LEU A 92 10.40 1.01 -14.55
CA LEU A 92 11.07 2.19 -15.12
C LEU A 92 11.75 3.06 -14.06
N HIS A 93 11.32 2.95 -12.81
CA HIS A 93 11.77 3.78 -11.69
C HIS A 93 12.73 3.04 -10.75
N VAL A 94 12.87 1.71 -10.88
CA VAL A 94 13.56 0.86 -9.89
C VAL A 94 15.00 1.28 -9.62
N GLY A 95 15.78 1.58 -10.66
CA GLY A 95 17.20 1.95 -10.51
C GLY A 95 17.38 3.27 -9.74
N ALA A 96 16.54 4.26 -10.03
CA ALA A 96 16.56 5.53 -9.31
C ALA A 96 16.12 5.37 -7.85
N LEU A 97 15.02 4.64 -7.61
CA LEU A 97 14.52 4.37 -6.25
C LEU A 97 15.52 3.60 -5.39
N MET A 98 16.19 2.60 -5.95
CA MET A 98 17.26 1.88 -5.25
C MET A 98 18.36 2.83 -4.79
N LYS A 99 18.80 3.73 -5.69
CA LYS A 99 19.83 4.72 -5.37
C LYS A 99 19.36 5.72 -4.31
N ASP A 100 18.15 6.25 -4.46
CA ASP A 100 17.61 7.31 -3.60
C ASP A 100 17.28 6.82 -2.19
N VAL A 101 16.90 5.55 -2.04
CA VAL A 101 16.54 4.93 -0.75
C VAL A 101 17.72 4.16 -0.13
N GLY A 102 18.74 3.84 -0.92
CA GLY A 102 19.89 3.06 -0.47
C GLY A 102 19.64 1.55 -0.45
N LEU A 103 18.75 1.05 -1.31
CA LEU A 103 18.45 -0.38 -1.44
C LEU A 103 19.54 -1.10 -2.24
N GLY A 104 20.00 -2.24 -1.72
CA GLY A 104 21.09 -3.02 -2.35
C GLY A 104 20.64 -3.92 -3.50
N ARG A 105 19.35 -4.22 -3.62
CA ARG A 105 18.82 -5.16 -4.61
C ARG A 105 17.37 -4.89 -4.95
N ALA A 106 16.99 -5.31 -6.17
CA ALA A 106 15.60 -5.36 -6.61
C ALA A 106 15.27 -6.74 -7.16
N LEU A 107 14.02 -7.15 -7.00
CA LEU A 107 13.46 -8.38 -7.53
C LEU A 107 12.35 -7.99 -8.52
N VAL A 108 12.59 -8.17 -9.81
CA VAL A 108 11.55 -7.98 -10.83
C VAL A 108 10.85 -9.33 -11.03
N PRO A 109 9.55 -9.43 -10.73
CA PRO A 109 8.82 -10.69 -10.91
C PRO A 109 8.73 -11.06 -12.40
N ARG A 110 8.51 -12.33 -12.69
CA ARG A 110 8.43 -12.84 -14.07
C ARG A 110 7.37 -12.12 -14.92
N TYR A 111 6.26 -11.72 -14.31
CA TYR A 111 5.14 -11.03 -14.95
C TYR A 111 4.82 -9.73 -14.21
N PRO A 112 5.69 -8.71 -14.28
CA PRO A 112 5.55 -7.51 -13.46
C PRO A 112 4.26 -6.75 -13.74
N GLY A 113 3.80 -6.73 -15.00
CA GLY A 113 2.59 -6.01 -15.42
C GLY A 113 1.29 -6.59 -14.87
N VAL A 114 1.27 -7.84 -14.44
CA VAL A 114 0.08 -8.55 -13.93
C VAL A 114 0.25 -9.11 -12.52
N THR A 115 1.29 -8.73 -11.81
CA THR A 115 1.58 -9.23 -10.46
C THR A 115 0.44 -8.93 -9.48
N SER A 116 -0.21 -7.76 -9.59
CA SER A 116 -1.38 -7.43 -8.77
C SER A 116 -2.56 -8.37 -9.05
N ALA A 117 -2.83 -8.68 -10.31
CA ALA A 117 -3.89 -9.63 -10.68
C ALA A 117 -3.58 -11.04 -10.18
N LEU A 118 -2.31 -11.47 -10.29
CA LEU A 118 -1.87 -12.74 -9.71
C LEU A 118 -2.06 -12.74 -8.19
N GLY A 119 -1.71 -11.65 -7.51
CA GLY A 119 -1.92 -11.48 -6.07
C GLY A 119 -3.40 -11.64 -5.69
N CYS A 120 -4.32 -11.03 -6.45
CA CYS A 120 -5.76 -11.18 -6.21
C CYS A 120 -6.26 -12.61 -6.38
N VAL A 121 -5.61 -13.42 -7.24
CA VAL A 121 -6.01 -14.82 -7.47
C VAL A 121 -5.51 -15.76 -6.37
N ILE A 122 -4.33 -15.48 -5.80
CA ILE A 122 -3.67 -16.36 -4.82
C ILE A 122 -3.78 -15.89 -3.38
N ALA A 123 -4.26 -14.65 -3.16
CA ALA A 123 -4.43 -14.11 -1.81
C ALA A 123 -5.63 -14.76 -1.11
N ASP A 124 -5.50 -14.96 0.18
CA ASP A 124 -6.63 -15.34 1.03
C ASP A 124 -7.72 -14.26 1.00
N MET A 125 -8.96 -14.68 1.15
CA MET A 125 -10.06 -13.75 1.31
C MET A 125 -9.97 -13.07 2.67
N ARG A 126 -9.95 -11.75 2.68
CA ARG A 126 -9.86 -10.94 3.89
C ARG A 126 -10.90 -9.83 3.88
N HIS A 127 -11.55 -9.63 5.01
CA HIS A 127 -12.41 -8.50 5.28
C HIS A 127 -11.91 -7.80 6.53
N ASP A 128 -11.65 -6.50 6.42
CA ASP A 128 -11.20 -5.68 7.53
C ASP A 128 -12.35 -4.77 7.98
N TYR A 129 -12.52 -4.67 9.29
CA TYR A 129 -13.45 -3.76 9.94
C TYR A 129 -12.65 -2.87 10.86
N VAL A 130 -12.96 -1.58 10.85
CA VAL A 130 -12.29 -0.59 11.70
C VAL A 130 -13.35 0.23 12.41
N GLN A 131 -13.19 0.37 13.73
CA GLN A 131 -14.04 1.21 14.56
C GLN A 131 -13.18 2.04 15.51
N THR A 132 -13.39 3.35 15.51
CA THR A 132 -12.71 4.25 16.46
C THR A 132 -13.48 4.28 17.77
N ILE A 133 -12.79 4.01 18.89
CA ILE A 133 -13.37 4.07 20.24
C ILE A 133 -12.93 5.35 20.95
N ASN A 134 -11.66 5.77 20.79
CA ASN A 134 -11.07 6.99 21.33
C ASN A 134 -11.41 7.23 22.82
N ALA A 135 -11.10 6.28 23.66
CA ALA A 135 -11.34 6.32 25.09
C ALA A 135 -10.09 5.85 25.86
N VAL A 136 -9.97 6.26 27.13
CA VAL A 136 -8.99 5.69 28.04
C VAL A 136 -9.38 4.25 28.34
N LEU A 137 -8.44 3.32 28.30
CA LEU A 137 -8.68 1.90 28.38
C LEU A 137 -9.52 1.52 29.62
N ASP A 138 -9.19 2.04 30.79
CA ASP A 138 -9.89 1.78 32.05
C ASP A 138 -11.35 2.29 32.06
N ALA A 139 -11.69 3.19 31.13
CA ALA A 139 -13.04 3.72 31.00
C ALA A 139 -13.87 3.01 29.93
N VAL A 140 -13.29 2.03 29.22
CA VAL A 140 -13.98 1.26 28.19
C VAL A 140 -14.87 0.20 28.87
N ASP A 141 -16.14 0.16 28.50
CA ASP A 141 -17.04 -0.93 28.90
C ASP A 141 -16.69 -2.22 28.12
N PRO A 142 -16.24 -3.30 28.80
CA PRO A 142 -15.94 -4.56 28.14
C PRO A 142 -17.12 -5.14 27.36
N ALA A 143 -18.35 -4.91 27.82
CA ALA A 143 -19.54 -5.43 27.14
C ALA A 143 -19.79 -4.69 25.82
N MET A 144 -19.56 -3.37 25.77
CA MET A 144 -19.62 -2.60 24.54
C MET A 144 -18.57 -3.06 23.55
N LEU A 145 -17.32 -3.30 24.02
CA LEU A 145 -16.25 -3.77 23.18
C LEU A 145 -16.51 -5.17 22.61
N ALA A 146 -16.96 -6.11 23.46
CA ALA A 146 -17.36 -7.45 23.04
C ALA A 146 -18.50 -7.40 22.00
N GLY A 147 -19.45 -6.48 22.16
CA GLY A 147 -20.53 -6.25 21.20
C GLY A 147 -20.01 -5.81 19.82
N ALA A 148 -19.08 -4.85 19.78
CA ALA A 148 -18.45 -4.40 18.55
C ALA A 148 -17.61 -5.51 17.86
N MET A 149 -16.85 -6.27 18.65
CA MET A 149 -16.05 -7.41 18.15
C MET A 149 -16.97 -8.48 17.53
N ARG A 150 -18.08 -8.79 18.20
CA ARG A 150 -19.10 -9.74 17.70
C ARG A 150 -19.71 -9.27 16.39
N GLU A 151 -20.14 -8.03 16.32
CA GLU A 151 -20.77 -7.45 15.11
C GLU A 151 -19.83 -7.55 13.91
N HIS A 152 -18.56 -7.16 14.08
CA HIS A 152 -17.56 -7.22 13.03
C HIS A 152 -17.23 -8.66 12.63
N ALA A 153 -17.02 -9.56 13.58
CA ALA A 153 -16.73 -10.97 13.32
C ALA A 153 -17.90 -11.65 12.59
N ALA A 154 -19.14 -11.50 13.08
CA ALA A 154 -20.32 -12.06 12.44
C ALA A 154 -20.53 -11.48 11.02
N GLY A 155 -20.32 -10.17 10.83
CA GLY A 155 -20.36 -9.53 9.53
C GLY A 155 -19.35 -10.11 8.54
N GLY A 156 -18.10 -10.29 8.96
CA GLY A 156 -17.04 -10.89 8.17
C GLY A 156 -17.32 -12.36 7.83
N LEU A 157 -17.74 -13.16 8.79
CA LEU A 157 -18.11 -14.57 8.59
C LEU A 157 -19.27 -14.71 7.59
N LYS A 158 -20.26 -13.81 7.66
CA LYS A 158 -21.38 -13.76 6.69
C LYS A 158 -20.90 -13.46 5.27
N LEU A 159 -20.00 -12.50 5.10
CA LEU A 159 -19.42 -12.16 3.79
C LEU A 159 -18.61 -13.33 3.22
N LEU A 160 -17.78 -13.96 4.04
CA LEU A 160 -17.02 -15.16 3.64
C LEU A 160 -17.94 -16.31 3.22
N ALA A 161 -19.05 -16.52 3.94
CA ALA A 161 -20.03 -17.55 3.58
C ALA A 161 -20.75 -17.23 2.26
N ALA A 162 -21.00 -15.94 1.98
CA ALA A 162 -21.67 -15.50 0.76
C ALA A 162 -20.76 -15.54 -0.49
N ALA A 163 -19.46 -15.71 -0.32
CA ALA A 163 -18.48 -15.69 -1.44
C ALA A 163 -18.61 -16.88 -2.40
N GLY A 164 -19.32 -17.97 -2.01
CA GLY A 164 -19.55 -19.12 -2.87
C GLY A 164 -18.32 -19.99 -3.14
N VAL A 165 -17.28 -19.85 -2.33
CA VAL A 165 -16.02 -20.62 -2.42
C VAL A 165 -15.86 -21.53 -1.20
N THR A 166 -15.22 -22.68 -1.39
CA THR A 166 -14.83 -23.54 -0.27
C THR A 166 -13.60 -22.96 0.41
N LEU A 167 -13.69 -22.76 1.72
CA LEU A 167 -12.60 -22.25 2.54
C LEU A 167 -12.07 -23.38 3.42
N ASP A 168 -10.75 -23.57 3.41
CA ASP A 168 -10.09 -24.59 4.25
C ASP A 168 -10.12 -24.24 5.73
N ALA A 169 -9.99 -22.94 6.04
CA ALA A 169 -10.04 -22.39 7.39
C ALA A 169 -10.61 -20.97 7.40
N LYS A 170 -11.11 -20.56 8.54
CA LYS A 170 -11.55 -19.18 8.82
C LYS A 170 -10.87 -18.72 10.09
N THR A 171 -10.29 -17.53 10.06
CA THR A 171 -9.62 -16.93 11.22
C THR A 171 -10.18 -15.53 11.44
N VAL A 172 -10.51 -15.21 12.68
CA VAL A 172 -10.82 -13.84 13.12
C VAL A 172 -9.63 -13.36 13.93
N ARG A 173 -9.16 -12.13 13.63
CA ARG A 173 -8.07 -11.49 14.37
C ARG A 173 -8.55 -10.12 14.82
N PHE A 174 -8.28 -9.79 16.07
CA PHE A 174 -8.52 -8.47 16.61
C PHE A 174 -7.19 -7.77 16.83
N GLU A 175 -7.18 -6.47 16.60
CA GLU A 175 -6.04 -5.60 16.82
C GLU A 175 -6.56 -4.26 17.34
N PHE A 176 -5.93 -3.72 18.38
CA PHE A 176 -6.26 -2.44 18.96
C PHE A 176 -5.13 -1.46 18.69
N ASP A 177 -5.44 -0.34 18.04
CA ASP A 177 -4.51 0.78 17.93
C ASP A 177 -4.48 1.54 19.25
N MET A 178 -3.45 1.33 20.05
CA MET A 178 -3.31 1.86 21.41
C MET A 178 -2.15 2.85 21.50
N ALA A 179 -2.25 3.79 22.42
CA ALA A 179 -1.18 4.73 22.75
C ALA A 179 -1.18 5.04 24.24
N TYR A 180 -0.02 5.36 24.80
CA TYR A 180 0.04 5.95 26.14
C TYR A 180 -0.55 7.36 26.15
N LEU A 181 -1.15 7.75 27.27
CA LEU A 181 -1.72 9.09 27.44
C LEU A 181 -0.67 10.17 27.13
N GLY A 182 -1.03 11.11 26.25
CA GLY A 182 -0.15 12.19 25.79
C GLY A 182 0.72 11.83 24.57
N GLN A 183 0.69 10.59 24.07
CA GLN A 183 1.30 10.23 22.81
C GLN A 183 0.35 10.42 21.63
N THR A 184 0.91 10.76 20.47
CA THR A 184 0.15 10.94 19.21
C THR A 184 0.25 9.74 18.28
N HIS A 185 1.22 8.85 18.50
CA HIS A 185 1.40 7.64 17.70
C HIS A 185 0.80 6.44 18.43
N THR A 186 -0.04 5.73 17.71
CA THR A 186 -0.60 4.45 18.17
C THR A 186 0.32 3.29 17.79
N VAL A 187 0.27 2.26 18.61
CA VAL A 187 0.92 0.96 18.35
C VAL A 187 -0.20 -0.06 18.13
N PRO A 188 -0.16 -0.83 17.04
CA PRO A 188 -1.10 -1.92 16.85
C PRO A 188 -0.81 -3.05 17.84
N VAL A 189 -1.79 -3.40 18.63
CA VAL A 189 -1.72 -4.44 19.66
C VAL A 189 -2.60 -5.61 19.21
N PRO A 190 -2.02 -6.73 18.75
CA PRO A 190 -2.79 -7.91 18.43
C PRO A 190 -3.41 -8.49 19.70
N PHE A 191 -4.69 -8.83 19.63
CA PHE A 191 -5.43 -9.42 20.73
C PHE A 191 -5.94 -10.81 20.32
N GLU A 192 -5.27 -11.84 20.81
CA GLU A 192 -5.59 -13.23 20.50
C GLU A 192 -6.68 -13.75 21.41
N ILE A 193 -7.86 -13.96 20.85
CA ILE A 193 -9.02 -14.48 21.57
C ILE A 193 -9.78 -15.48 20.68
N ALA A 194 -10.29 -16.54 21.27
CA ALA A 194 -11.14 -17.49 20.57
C ALA A 194 -12.48 -16.86 20.20
N VAL A 195 -12.95 -17.19 19.01
CA VAL A 195 -14.27 -16.75 18.50
C VAL A 195 -15.04 -18.00 18.09
N ASP A 196 -16.29 -18.07 18.47
CA ASP A 196 -17.16 -19.18 18.10
C ASP A 196 -17.69 -19.07 16.65
N ALA A 197 -18.48 -20.04 16.24
CA ALA A 197 -19.03 -20.10 14.88
C ALA A 197 -20.03 -18.96 14.57
N ALA A 198 -20.59 -18.32 15.59
CA ALA A 198 -21.51 -17.17 15.45
C ALA A 198 -20.76 -15.83 15.41
N GLY A 199 -19.48 -15.82 15.75
CA GLY A 199 -18.66 -14.60 15.84
C GLY A 199 -18.53 -14.06 17.25
N ASP A 200 -19.01 -14.80 18.28
CA ASP A 200 -18.90 -14.37 19.67
C ASP A 200 -17.47 -14.57 20.19
N PRO A 201 -16.80 -13.50 20.68
CA PRO A 201 -15.51 -13.65 21.33
C PRO A 201 -15.67 -14.36 22.69
N ALA A 202 -14.67 -15.14 23.07
CA ALA A 202 -14.59 -15.70 24.42
C ALA A 202 -14.61 -14.55 25.47
N PRO A 203 -15.02 -14.83 26.72
CA PRO A 203 -14.97 -13.79 27.76
C PRO A 203 -13.57 -13.25 27.96
N PHE A 204 -13.45 -11.94 28.09
CA PHE A 204 -12.19 -11.22 28.37
C PHE A 204 -12.44 -10.03 29.29
N SER A 205 -11.38 -9.51 29.87
CA SER A 205 -11.39 -8.31 30.68
C SER A 205 -10.53 -7.20 30.08
N ILE A 206 -10.67 -5.98 30.57
CA ILE A 206 -9.79 -4.85 30.18
C ILE A 206 -8.34 -5.14 30.58
N ALA A 207 -8.11 -5.87 31.68
CA ALA A 207 -6.77 -6.27 32.08
C ALA A 207 -6.07 -7.19 31.07
N ASP A 208 -6.82 -8.04 30.36
CA ASP A 208 -6.25 -8.89 29.32
C ASP A 208 -5.77 -8.08 28.11
N ILE A 209 -6.48 -6.99 27.79
CA ILE A 209 -6.08 -6.06 26.73
C ILE A 209 -4.86 -5.24 27.18
N ALA A 210 -4.85 -4.77 28.42
CA ALA A 210 -3.70 -4.06 28.99
C ALA A 210 -2.43 -4.92 28.99
N ALA A 211 -2.54 -6.18 29.38
CA ALA A 211 -1.44 -7.14 29.37
C ALA A 211 -0.92 -7.45 27.95
N ALA A 212 -1.76 -7.36 26.93
CA ALA A 212 -1.33 -7.50 25.53
C ALA A 212 -0.56 -6.25 25.01
N PHE A 213 -0.74 -5.08 25.66
CA PHE A 213 -0.07 -3.83 25.29
C PHE A 213 1.31 -3.67 25.92
N GLU A 214 1.58 -4.30 27.07
CA GLU A 214 2.87 -4.29 27.77
C GLU A 214 3.90 -5.22 27.09
#